data_02052e01a0e665b18b914583864a9b9e
#
_entry.id   02052e01a0e665b18b914583864a9b9e
#
_cell.length_a   1.000
_cell.length_b   1.000
_cell.length_c   1.000
_cell.angle_alpha   90.00
_cell.angle_beta   90.00
_cell.angle_gamma   90.00
#
_symmetry.space_group_name_H-M   'P 1'
#
loop_
_entity.id
_entity.type
_entity.pdbx_description
1 polymer ?
#
loop_
_entity_poly.entity_id
_entity_poly.type
_entity_poly.pdbx_seq_one_letter_code
_entity_poly.pdbx_strand_id
1 'polypeptide(L)'
;MKANLEQTILRNILTDEDYMRKVLPFIKPDYFEGIYRILFNEAGKFVGKYNKLPTAESFKIEVDQSDRLNGENYTVAVDIIPQLFAKEEIDEKWLLDTTEKWCQDRAIYNAVMESISIIDGKHESLTKGALPDLLSKALGVAFDTNVGHDYVDNAGERWDFYNQEETRIPFDLEYFNTITKGGIPVSYTHLTLPTT
;
A
#
# COMPACT_ATOMS: atom_id res chain seq x y z
N MET A 1 -3.74 7.03 27.78
CA MET A 1 -3.16 7.58 26.53
C MET A 1 -3.77 6.77 25.41
N LYS A 2 -4.41 7.39 24.43
CA LYS A 2 -4.77 6.67 23.18
C LYS A 2 -3.45 6.37 22.49
N ALA A 3 -3.16 5.08 22.24
CA ALA A 3 -2.02 4.69 21.41
C ALA A 3 -2.16 5.41 20.07
N ASN A 4 -1.17 6.22 19.72
CA ASN A 4 -1.19 6.92 18.45
C ASN A 4 -0.69 5.95 17.37
N LEU A 5 -1.60 5.46 16.53
CA LEU A 5 -1.29 4.50 15.48
C LEU A 5 -0.19 5.02 14.54
N GLU A 6 -0.19 6.32 14.22
CA GLU A 6 0.86 6.95 13.41
C GLU A 6 2.24 6.83 14.07
N GLN A 7 2.30 7.01 15.38
CA GLN A 7 3.53 6.83 16.15
C GLN A 7 4.03 5.38 16.10
N THR A 8 3.10 4.43 16.25
CA THR A 8 3.43 3.00 16.20
C THR A 8 3.95 2.60 14.82
N ILE A 9 3.28 3.02 13.75
CA ILE A 9 3.71 2.76 12.37
C ILE A 9 5.09 3.38 12.12
N LEU A 10 5.27 4.65 12.45
CA LEU A 10 6.54 5.35 12.22
C LEU A 10 7.69 4.74 13.03
N ARG A 11 7.44 4.33 14.28
CA ARG A 11 8.41 3.61 15.10
C ARG A 11 8.88 2.34 14.42
N ASN A 12 7.97 1.50 13.95
CA ASN A 12 8.34 0.25 13.30
C ASN A 12 9.05 0.48 11.95
N ILE A 13 8.68 1.52 11.20
CA ILE A 13 9.43 1.92 10.00
C ILE A 13 10.88 2.29 10.33
N LEU A 14 11.14 2.89 11.48
CA LEU A 14 12.47 3.34 11.91
C LEU A 14 13.31 2.25 12.59
N THR A 15 12.68 1.19 13.10
CA THR A 15 13.36 0.18 13.93
C THR A 15 13.38 -1.23 13.34
N ASP A 16 12.52 -1.50 12.36
CA ASP A 16 12.39 -2.81 11.71
C ASP A 16 12.55 -2.65 10.18
N GLU A 17 13.65 -3.18 9.65
CA GLU A 17 13.98 -3.07 8.24
C GLU A 17 13.05 -3.93 7.36
N ASP A 18 12.65 -5.10 7.82
CA ASP A 18 11.77 -6.00 7.06
C ASP A 18 10.36 -5.41 6.96
N TYR A 19 9.85 -4.89 8.06
CA TYR A 19 8.58 -4.17 8.06
C TYR A 19 8.65 -2.92 7.17
N MET A 20 9.70 -2.11 7.30
CA MET A 20 9.89 -0.91 6.48
C MET A 20 9.87 -1.24 4.99
N ARG A 21 10.58 -2.28 4.56
CA ARG A 21 10.62 -2.70 3.15
C ARG A 21 9.26 -3.14 2.62
N LYS A 22 8.45 -3.79 3.45
CA LYS A 22 7.10 -4.25 3.09
C LYS A 22 6.11 -3.11 2.93
N VAL A 23 6.17 -2.09 3.80
CA VAL A 23 5.14 -1.04 3.86
C VAL A 23 5.50 0.25 3.13
N LEU A 24 6.80 0.57 2.98
CA LEU A 24 7.27 1.82 2.41
C LEU A 24 6.73 2.11 0.99
N PRO A 25 6.55 1.12 0.09
CA PRO A 25 6.00 1.36 -1.23
C PRO A 25 4.54 1.89 -1.23
N PHE A 26 3.81 1.65 -0.16
CA PHE A 26 2.38 1.94 -0.05
C PHE A 26 2.08 3.16 0.83
N ILE A 27 3.01 3.54 1.69
CA ILE A 27 2.86 4.67 2.61
C ILE A 27 3.28 5.97 1.93
N LYS A 28 2.42 6.98 2.04
CA LYS A 28 2.70 8.33 1.55
C LYS A 28 2.85 9.29 2.73
N PRO A 29 3.69 10.34 2.58
CA PRO A 29 3.83 11.37 3.61
C PRO A 29 2.50 12.03 4.01
N ASP A 30 1.56 12.12 3.06
CA ASP A 30 0.26 12.75 3.24
C ASP A 30 -0.72 11.92 4.08
N TYR A 31 -0.36 10.68 4.41
CA TYR A 31 -1.13 9.86 5.34
C TYR A 31 -0.89 10.24 6.80
N PHE A 32 0.29 10.81 7.11
CA PHE A 32 0.64 11.29 8.42
C PHE A 32 0.18 12.74 8.65
N GLU A 33 -0.08 13.08 9.90
CA GLU A 33 -0.46 14.43 10.30
C GLU A 33 0.64 15.12 11.15
N GLY A 34 0.66 16.44 11.07
CA GLY A 34 1.50 17.27 11.90
C GLY A 34 2.97 16.88 11.92
N ILE A 35 3.49 16.61 13.11
CA ILE A 35 4.91 16.31 13.34
C ILE A 35 5.32 14.96 12.73
N TYR A 36 4.43 13.96 12.72
CA TYR A 36 4.73 12.65 12.18
C TYR A 36 4.98 12.69 10.67
N ARG A 37 4.30 13.56 9.95
CA ARG A 37 4.54 13.81 8.51
C ARG A 37 5.95 14.34 8.27
N ILE A 38 6.41 15.27 9.11
CA ILE A 38 7.75 15.85 9.00
C ILE A 38 8.79 14.77 9.30
N LEU A 39 8.63 14.05 10.40
CA LEU A 39 9.55 12.98 10.80
C LEU A 39 9.61 11.84 9.77
N PHE A 40 8.48 11.46 9.18
CA PHE A 40 8.45 10.47 8.12
C PHE A 40 9.23 10.94 6.86
N ASN A 41 9.09 12.21 6.48
CA ASN A 41 9.85 12.77 5.37
C ASN A 41 11.37 12.77 5.66
N GLU A 42 11.79 13.12 6.87
CA GLU A 42 13.21 13.10 7.24
C GLU A 42 13.75 11.65 7.29
N ALA A 43 12.95 10.70 7.78
CA ALA A 43 13.28 9.28 7.72
C ALA A 43 13.45 8.80 6.27
N GLY A 44 12.54 9.17 5.38
CA GLY A 44 12.62 8.83 3.96
C GLY A 44 13.85 9.41 3.27
N LYS A 45 14.24 10.66 3.59
CA LYS A 45 15.49 11.26 3.08
C LYS A 45 16.71 10.49 3.56
N PHE A 46 16.75 10.13 4.86
CA PHE A 46 17.87 9.37 5.43
C PHE A 46 18.00 7.99 4.75
N VAL A 47 16.92 7.24 4.67
CA VAL A 47 16.90 5.93 4.01
C VAL A 47 17.29 6.04 2.54
N GLY A 48 16.78 7.03 1.83
CA GLY A 48 17.14 7.27 0.41
C GLY A 48 18.62 7.62 0.20
N LYS A 49 19.24 8.32 1.15
CA LYS A 49 20.64 8.73 1.08
C LYS A 49 21.62 7.63 1.46
N TYR A 50 21.29 6.87 2.52
CA TYR A 50 22.21 5.92 3.14
C TYR A 50 21.84 4.44 2.91
N ASN A 51 20.66 4.18 2.38
CA ASN A 51 20.08 2.84 2.18
C ASN A 51 20.12 1.97 3.47
N LYS A 52 19.93 2.61 4.61
CA LYS A 52 19.93 2.00 5.95
C LYS A 52 18.96 2.74 6.85
N LEU A 53 18.47 2.04 7.89
CA LEU A 53 17.71 2.69 8.95
C LEU A 53 18.60 3.61 9.79
N PRO A 54 18.09 4.78 10.23
CA PRO A 54 18.80 5.66 11.12
C PRO A 54 18.88 5.05 12.54
N THR A 55 19.93 5.40 13.27
CA THR A 55 19.94 5.24 14.73
C THR A 55 19.26 6.45 15.38
N ALA A 56 18.82 6.32 16.64
CA ALA A 56 18.20 7.43 17.36
C ALA A 56 19.06 8.70 17.34
N GLU A 57 20.38 8.55 17.49
CA GLU A 57 21.32 9.68 17.48
C GLU A 57 21.45 10.30 16.07
N SER A 58 21.64 9.46 15.04
CA SER A 58 21.76 9.97 13.67
C SER A 58 20.46 10.64 13.21
N PHE A 59 19.31 10.08 13.55
CA PHE A 59 18.02 10.66 13.23
C PHE A 59 17.80 12.00 13.91
N LYS A 60 18.19 12.11 15.18
CA LYS A 60 18.13 13.38 15.92
C LYS A 60 18.98 14.46 15.25
N ILE A 61 20.20 14.11 14.82
CA ILE A 61 21.10 15.07 14.12
C ILE A 61 20.50 15.53 12.79
N GLU A 62 19.92 14.62 11.99
CA GLU A 62 19.27 15.00 10.73
C GLU A 62 18.04 15.89 10.96
N VAL A 63 17.28 15.61 12.02
CA VAL A 63 16.12 16.43 12.44
C VAL A 63 16.56 17.81 12.90
N ASP A 64 17.67 17.92 13.66
CA ASP A 64 18.26 19.18 14.11
C ASP A 64 18.73 20.07 12.94
N GLN A 65 19.14 19.47 11.83
CA GLN A 65 19.58 20.16 10.62
C GLN A 65 18.45 20.49 9.64
N SER A 66 17.23 20.05 9.95
CA SER A 66 16.08 20.26 9.05
C SER A 66 15.50 21.65 9.19
N ASP A 67 15.49 22.42 8.09
CA ASP A 67 14.85 23.75 8.03
C ASP A 67 13.33 23.72 8.23
N ARG A 68 12.71 22.54 8.25
CA ARG A 68 11.25 22.37 8.37
C ARG A 68 10.75 22.34 9.79
N LEU A 69 11.65 22.23 10.77
CA LEU A 69 11.34 22.13 12.20
C LEU A 69 11.78 23.41 12.90
N ASN A 70 10.83 24.29 13.15
CA ASN A 70 11.06 25.56 13.85
C ASN A 70 10.23 25.64 15.14
N GLY A 71 10.79 26.20 16.19
CA GLY A 71 10.09 26.56 17.41
C GLY A 71 9.39 25.38 18.10
N GLU A 72 8.07 25.47 18.25
CA GLU A 72 7.27 24.46 18.97
C GLU A 72 7.35 23.06 18.34
N ASN A 73 7.36 22.97 17.01
CA ASN A 73 7.47 21.67 16.30
C ASN A 73 8.80 20.97 16.60
N TYR A 74 9.88 21.71 16.77
CA TYR A 74 11.18 21.14 17.13
C TYR A 74 11.16 20.52 18.55
N THR A 75 10.59 21.24 19.52
CA THR A 75 10.48 20.73 20.90
C THR A 75 9.67 19.43 20.92
N VAL A 76 8.54 19.40 20.23
CA VAL A 76 7.69 18.20 20.11
C VAL A 76 8.44 17.05 19.42
N ALA A 77 9.21 17.35 18.36
CA ALA A 77 10.01 16.33 17.66
C ALA A 77 11.06 15.70 18.60
N VAL A 78 11.79 16.50 19.34
CA VAL A 78 12.83 16.03 20.29
C VAL A 78 12.23 15.13 21.36
N ASP A 79 11.01 15.43 21.85
CA ASP A 79 10.32 14.63 22.86
C ASP A 79 9.77 13.30 22.30
N ILE A 80 9.43 13.27 21.02
CA ILE A 80 8.88 12.07 20.34
C ILE A 80 9.99 11.11 19.89
N ILE A 81 11.14 11.60 19.43
CA ILE A 81 12.24 10.78 18.90
C ILE A 81 12.62 9.62 19.83
N PRO A 82 12.85 9.78 21.13
CA PRO A 82 13.18 8.66 22.02
C PRO A 82 12.09 7.58 22.04
N GLN A 83 10.83 7.98 21.90
CA GLN A 83 9.68 7.06 21.88
C GLN A 83 9.60 6.27 20.56
N LEU A 84 10.05 6.87 19.46
CA LEU A 84 10.10 6.21 18.15
C LEU A 84 11.20 5.14 18.06
N PHE A 85 12.22 5.20 18.90
CA PHE A 85 13.29 4.20 18.96
C PHE A 85 13.16 3.25 20.14
N ALA A 86 12.10 3.35 20.94
CA ALA A 86 11.79 2.39 21.97
C ALA A 86 11.36 1.06 21.33
N LYS A 87 12.03 -0.05 21.70
CA LYS A 87 11.65 -1.37 21.24
C LYS A 87 10.38 -1.82 21.98
N GLU A 88 9.35 -2.13 21.23
CA GLU A 88 8.15 -2.82 21.71
C GLU A 88 7.93 -4.04 20.85
N GLU A 89 7.65 -5.17 21.46
CA GLU A 89 7.27 -6.38 20.74
C GLU A 89 5.82 -6.25 20.30
N ILE A 90 5.60 -6.28 18.99
CA ILE A 90 4.28 -6.20 18.37
C ILE A 90 4.16 -7.40 17.44
N ASP A 91 2.99 -8.00 17.39
CA ASP A 91 2.69 -9.05 16.41
C ASP A 91 2.78 -8.47 14.98
N GLU A 92 3.68 -9.04 14.18
CA GLU A 92 3.99 -8.54 12.84
C GLU A 92 2.77 -8.58 11.93
N LYS A 93 1.99 -9.66 11.99
CA LYS A 93 0.81 -9.81 11.15
C LYS A 93 -0.25 -8.76 11.51
N TRP A 94 -0.53 -8.60 12.79
CA TRP A 94 -1.46 -7.57 13.26
C TRP A 94 -1.01 -6.17 12.83
N LEU A 95 0.29 -5.90 12.90
CA LEU A 95 0.85 -4.60 12.52
C LEU A 95 0.70 -4.35 11.02
N LEU A 96 0.99 -5.34 10.17
CA LEU A 96 0.81 -5.23 8.72
C LEU A 96 -0.65 -5.01 8.35
N ASP A 97 -1.57 -5.84 8.85
CA ASP A 97 -3.01 -5.74 8.58
C ASP A 97 -3.56 -4.38 9.04
N THR A 98 -3.12 -3.91 10.21
CA THR A 98 -3.55 -2.62 10.76
C THR A 98 -2.99 -1.45 9.95
N THR A 99 -1.74 -1.55 9.50
CA THR A 99 -1.10 -0.51 8.67
C THR A 99 -1.74 -0.42 7.30
N GLU A 100 -2.06 -1.56 6.68
CA GLU A 100 -2.76 -1.59 5.40
C GLU A 100 -4.12 -0.89 5.50
N LYS A 101 -4.92 -1.27 6.51
CA LYS A 101 -6.20 -0.62 6.76
C LYS A 101 -6.07 0.88 7.00
N TRP A 102 -5.07 1.29 7.78
CA TRP A 102 -4.80 2.70 8.02
C TRP A 102 -4.44 3.44 6.73
N CYS A 103 -3.60 2.84 5.85
CA CYS A 103 -3.27 3.42 4.56
C CYS A 103 -4.50 3.57 3.65
N GLN A 104 -5.39 2.57 3.64
CA GLN A 104 -6.65 2.62 2.89
C GLN A 104 -7.54 3.75 3.40
N ASP A 105 -7.75 3.83 4.71
CA ASP A 105 -8.58 4.86 5.34
C ASP A 105 -8.02 6.27 5.06
N ARG A 106 -6.70 6.45 5.13
CA ARG A 106 -6.03 7.73 4.85
C ARG A 106 -6.09 8.10 3.36
N ALA A 107 -5.91 7.11 2.48
CA ALA A 107 -6.04 7.33 1.04
C ALA A 107 -7.45 7.81 0.66
N ILE A 108 -8.48 7.15 1.20
CA ILE A 108 -9.89 7.53 0.97
C ILE A 108 -10.16 8.91 1.54
N TYR A 109 -9.73 9.19 2.78
CA TYR A 109 -9.91 10.49 3.41
C TYR A 109 -9.29 11.62 2.56
N ASN A 110 -8.04 11.45 2.14
CA ASN A 110 -7.34 12.45 1.32
C ASN A 110 -8.04 12.64 -0.04
N ALA A 111 -8.46 11.56 -0.70
CA ALA A 111 -9.19 11.63 -1.96
C ALA A 111 -10.54 12.36 -1.83
N VAL A 112 -11.27 12.15 -0.73
CA VAL A 112 -12.51 12.86 -0.45
C VAL A 112 -12.24 14.36 -0.22
N MET A 113 -11.23 14.71 0.57
CA MET A 113 -10.87 16.10 0.82
C MET A 113 -10.43 16.83 -0.47
N GLU A 114 -9.65 16.15 -1.30
CA GLU A 114 -9.24 16.66 -2.61
C GLU A 114 -10.44 16.81 -3.55
N SER A 115 -11.36 15.83 -3.55
CA SER A 115 -12.61 15.89 -4.32
C SER A 115 -13.46 17.10 -3.94
N ILE A 116 -13.58 17.41 -2.66
CA ILE A 116 -14.28 18.61 -2.17
C ILE A 116 -13.60 19.88 -2.72
N SER A 117 -12.28 19.96 -2.67
CA SER A 117 -11.53 21.09 -3.21
C SER A 117 -11.75 21.28 -4.72
N ILE A 118 -11.84 20.18 -5.48
CA ILE A 118 -12.13 20.20 -6.93
C ILE A 118 -13.57 20.67 -7.19
N ILE A 119 -14.54 20.20 -6.41
CA ILE A 119 -15.95 20.57 -6.54
C ILE A 119 -16.15 22.06 -6.24
N ASP A 120 -15.47 22.58 -5.23
CA ASP A 120 -15.46 23.98 -4.82
C ASP A 120 -14.72 24.89 -5.81
N GLY A 121 -14.04 24.34 -6.82
CA GLY A 121 -13.25 25.11 -7.79
C GLY A 121 -11.98 25.71 -7.21
N LYS A 122 -11.48 25.21 -6.07
CA LYS A 122 -10.25 25.66 -5.41
C LYS A 122 -9.01 24.90 -5.87
N HIS A 123 -9.19 23.82 -6.63
CA HIS A 123 -8.08 23.01 -7.12
C HIS A 123 -7.52 23.58 -8.42
N GLU A 124 -6.18 23.83 -8.45
CA GLU A 124 -5.53 24.57 -9.55
C GLU A 124 -5.44 23.78 -10.87
N SER A 125 -5.35 22.44 -10.81
CA SER A 125 -5.02 21.61 -11.98
C SER A 125 -6.05 20.55 -12.34
N LEU A 126 -6.89 20.10 -11.39
CA LEU A 126 -7.85 19.02 -11.61
C LEU A 126 -9.27 19.56 -11.80
N THR A 127 -9.98 18.95 -12.73
CA THR A 127 -11.39 19.23 -13.00
C THR A 127 -12.30 18.13 -12.45
N LYS A 128 -13.61 18.38 -12.40
CA LYS A 128 -14.60 17.40 -11.92
C LYS A 128 -14.55 16.04 -12.63
N GLY A 129 -14.04 16.00 -13.87
CA GLY A 129 -13.84 14.76 -14.61
C GLY A 129 -12.77 13.83 -14.04
N ALA A 130 -11.87 14.34 -13.20
CA ALA A 130 -10.83 13.54 -12.56
C ALA A 130 -11.30 12.79 -11.29
N LEU A 131 -12.50 13.12 -10.77
CA LEU A 131 -13.02 12.54 -9.52
C LEU A 131 -13.13 11.01 -9.53
N PRO A 132 -13.64 10.35 -10.60
CA PRO A 132 -13.72 8.89 -10.62
C PRO A 132 -12.35 8.22 -10.49
N ASP A 133 -11.35 8.75 -11.21
CA ASP A 133 -9.99 8.20 -11.19
C ASP A 133 -9.31 8.41 -9.84
N LEU A 134 -9.51 9.57 -9.22
CA LEU A 134 -8.98 9.89 -7.90
C LEU A 134 -9.51 8.93 -6.84
N LEU A 135 -10.82 8.72 -6.80
CA LEU A 135 -11.48 7.83 -5.85
C LEU A 135 -11.14 6.36 -6.13
N SER A 136 -11.09 5.96 -7.40
CA SER A 136 -10.70 4.60 -7.80
C SER A 136 -9.28 4.26 -7.34
N LYS A 137 -8.32 5.18 -7.51
CA LYS A 137 -6.94 5.00 -7.03
C LYS A 137 -6.87 4.88 -5.50
N ALA A 138 -7.68 5.66 -4.78
CA ALA A 138 -7.71 5.59 -3.32
C ALA A 138 -8.29 4.25 -2.81
N LEU A 139 -9.32 3.74 -3.48
CA LEU A 139 -9.93 2.45 -3.16
C LEU A 139 -9.03 1.25 -3.53
N GLY A 140 -8.11 1.43 -4.47
CA GLY A 140 -7.17 0.40 -4.91
C GLY A 140 -5.90 0.27 -4.07
N VAL A 141 -5.79 0.97 -2.94
CA VAL A 141 -4.63 0.83 -2.04
C VAL A 141 -4.72 -0.51 -1.33
N ALA A 142 -3.78 -1.41 -1.62
CA ALA A 142 -3.64 -2.71 -0.98
C ALA A 142 -2.15 -3.06 -0.88
N PHE A 143 -1.75 -3.77 0.17
CA PHE A 143 -0.39 -4.26 0.35
C PHE A 143 -0.16 -5.59 -0.38
N ASP A 144 -1.06 -5.94 -1.28
CA ASP A 144 -0.88 -7.12 -2.10
C ASP A 144 0.31 -6.92 -3.04
N THR A 145 1.43 -7.54 -2.67
CA THR A 145 2.65 -7.56 -3.49
C THR A 145 2.56 -8.56 -4.64
N ASN A 146 1.51 -9.37 -4.65
CA ASN A 146 1.26 -10.37 -5.70
C ASN A 146 0.62 -9.74 -6.93
N VAL A 147 1.26 -8.70 -7.48
CA VAL A 147 0.94 -8.24 -8.84
C VAL A 147 1.55 -9.22 -9.83
N GLY A 148 0.88 -10.33 -10.02
CA GLY A 148 1.31 -11.42 -10.90
C GLY A 148 1.65 -12.70 -10.13
N HIS A 149 1.69 -13.81 -10.85
CA HIS A 149 2.12 -15.08 -10.29
C HIS A 149 3.65 -15.09 -10.17
N ASP A 150 4.18 -15.32 -8.96
CA ASP A 150 5.59 -15.65 -8.83
C ASP A 150 5.87 -16.94 -9.60
N TYR A 151 6.70 -16.80 -10.64
CA TYR A 151 6.94 -17.91 -11.57
C TYR A 151 7.67 -19.08 -10.90
N VAL A 152 8.46 -18.84 -9.90
CA VAL A 152 9.29 -19.83 -9.22
C VAL A 152 8.56 -20.38 -7.98
N ASP A 153 8.06 -19.52 -7.11
CA ASP A 153 7.46 -19.94 -5.84
C ASP A 153 6.09 -20.62 -6.03
N ASN A 154 5.30 -20.22 -7.05
CA ASN A 154 4.01 -20.83 -7.35
C ASN A 154 4.09 -21.93 -8.42
N ALA A 155 5.26 -22.54 -8.62
CA ALA A 155 5.44 -23.58 -9.63
C ALA A 155 4.56 -24.82 -9.38
N GLY A 156 4.31 -25.19 -8.12
CA GLY A 156 3.44 -26.30 -7.73
C GLY A 156 1.97 -26.04 -8.08
N GLU A 157 1.44 -24.88 -7.69
CA GLU A 157 0.04 -24.50 -7.98
C GLU A 157 -0.22 -24.42 -9.50
N ARG A 158 0.76 -23.90 -10.26
CA ARG A 158 0.65 -23.86 -11.72
C ARG A 158 0.68 -25.24 -12.35
N TRP A 159 1.55 -26.12 -11.83
CA TRP A 159 1.58 -27.50 -12.29
C TRP A 159 0.22 -28.17 -12.11
N ASP A 160 -0.40 -28.01 -10.96
CA ASP A 160 -1.73 -28.54 -10.65
C ASP A 160 -2.80 -27.89 -11.53
N PHE A 161 -2.73 -26.56 -11.75
CA PHE A 161 -3.65 -25.86 -12.66
C PHE A 161 -3.55 -26.35 -14.10
N TYR A 162 -2.34 -26.53 -14.64
CA TYR A 162 -2.14 -27.00 -16.01
C TYR A 162 -2.45 -28.49 -16.20
N ASN A 163 -2.44 -29.28 -15.12
CA ASN A 163 -2.78 -30.69 -15.16
C ASN A 163 -4.21 -31.01 -14.68
N GLN A 164 -5.01 -30.00 -14.36
CA GLN A 164 -6.44 -30.21 -14.11
C GLN A 164 -7.14 -30.69 -15.38
N GLU A 165 -7.95 -31.72 -15.22
CA GLU A 165 -8.83 -32.17 -16.32
C GLU A 165 -9.88 -31.09 -16.59
N GLU A 166 -9.76 -30.43 -17.74
CA GLU A 166 -10.73 -29.42 -18.16
C GLU A 166 -12.06 -30.08 -18.47
N THR A 167 -13.14 -29.62 -17.86
CA THR A 167 -14.49 -29.99 -18.27
C THR A 167 -14.77 -29.44 -19.67
N ARG A 168 -15.07 -30.32 -20.62
CA ARG A 168 -15.32 -29.93 -22.00
C ARG A 168 -16.77 -30.17 -22.36
N ILE A 169 -17.33 -29.29 -23.19
CA ILE A 169 -18.66 -29.45 -23.75
C ILE A 169 -18.50 -30.13 -25.13
N PRO A 170 -19.05 -31.34 -25.31
CA PRO A 170 -18.91 -32.05 -26.57
C PRO A 170 -19.72 -31.37 -27.69
N PHE A 171 -19.24 -31.48 -28.90
CA PHE A 171 -19.99 -31.13 -30.11
C PHE A 171 -20.97 -32.24 -30.46
N ASP A 172 -22.02 -31.94 -31.21
CA ASP A 172 -22.96 -32.90 -31.78
C ASP A 172 -22.30 -33.83 -32.79
N LEU A 173 -21.15 -33.47 -33.35
CA LEU A 173 -20.40 -34.24 -34.32
C LEU A 173 -19.23 -34.95 -33.67
N GLU A 174 -19.29 -36.28 -33.63
CA GLU A 174 -18.30 -37.14 -32.99
C GLU A 174 -16.87 -36.96 -33.54
N TYR A 175 -16.76 -36.64 -34.83
CA TYR A 175 -15.48 -36.35 -35.49
C TYR A 175 -14.78 -35.11 -34.88
N PHE A 176 -15.53 -34.05 -34.57
CA PHE A 176 -14.97 -32.88 -33.93
C PHE A 176 -14.55 -33.14 -32.48
N ASN A 177 -15.29 -33.99 -31.76
CA ASN A 177 -14.91 -34.38 -30.40
C ASN A 177 -13.57 -35.14 -30.36
N THR A 178 -13.33 -35.96 -31.39
CA THR A 178 -12.07 -36.68 -31.54
C THR A 178 -10.89 -35.73 -31.77
N ILE A 179 -11.04 -34.75 -32.67
CA ILE A 179 -9.99 -33.76 -32.99
C ILE A 179 -9.72 -32.83 -31.81
N THR A 180 -10.76 -32.40 -31.12
CA THR A 180 -10.68 -31.44 -30.00
C THR A 180 -10.43 -32.08 -28.64
N LYS A 181 -10.24 -33.41 -28.60
CA LYS A 181 -10.08 -34.18 -27.36
C LYS A 181 -11.24 -34.01 -26.37
N GLY A 182 -12.48 -34.05 -26.87
CA GLY A 182 -13.68 -34.06 -26.06
C GLY A 182 -14.56 -32.81 -26.11
N GLY A 183 -14.28 -31.85 -26.98
CA GLY A 183 -15.14 -30.68 -27.16
C GLY A 183 -14.46 -29.34 -26.89
N ILE A 184 -15.26 -28.33 -26.57
CA ILE A 184 -14.78 -26.98 -26.22
C ILE A 184 -14.50 -26.90 -24.72
N PRO A 185 -13.33 -26.42 -24.28
CA PRO A 185 -13.09 -26.18 -22.86
C PRO A 185 -14.08 -25.13 -22.33
N VAL A 186 -14.68 -25.39 -21.18
CA VAL A 186 -15.54 -24.43 -20.50
C VAL A 186 -14.63 -23.33 -19.93
N SER A 187 -14.40 -22.26 -20.69
CA SER A 187 -13.77 -21.08 -20.19
C SER A 187 -14.86 -20.11 -19.73
N TYR A 188 -14.74 -19.59 -18.51
CA TYR A 188 -15.63 -18.55 -17.98
C TYR A 188 -15.32 -17.18 -18.60
N THR A 189 -15.21 -17.09 -19.90
CA THR A 189 -15.28 -15.79 -20.56
C THR A 189 -16.74 -15.38 -20.60
N HIS A 190 -17.24 -14.86 -19.49
CA HIS A 190 -18.52 -14.20 -19.46
C HIS A 190 -18.46 -12.92 -20.28
N LEU A 191 -18.89 -13.00 -21.49
CA LEU A 191 -19.48 -11.86 -22.21
C LEU A 191 -20.86 -11.61 -21.58
N THR A 192 -20.90 -10.82 -20.51
CA THR A 192 -22.17 -10.20 -20.09
C THR A 192 -22.50 -9.16 -21.13
N LEU A 193 -23.41 -9.49 -22.06
CA LEU A 193 -24.07 -8.48 -22.87
C LEU A 193 -24.86 -7.57 -21.92
N PRO A 194 -24.72 -6.24 -22.05
CA PRO A 194 -25.56 -5.34 -21.28
C PRO A 194 -27.01 -5.63 -21.66
N THR A 195 -27.81 -6.07 -20.70
CA THR A 195 -29.27 -6.12 -20.83
C THR A 195 -29.75 -4.68 -20.88
N THR A 196 -30.25 -4.26 -22.03
CA THR A 196 -31.03 -3.03 -22.24
C THR A 196 -32.27 -2.97 -21.36
#